data_8e8d4ac56249fac94901c8f858a55777
#
_entry.id   8e8d4ac56249fac94901c8f858a55777
#
_cell.length_a   1.000
_cell.length_b   1.000
_cell.length_c   1.000
_cell.angle_alpha   90.00
_cell.angle_beta   90.00
_cell.angle_gamma   90.00
#
_symmetry.space_group_name_H-M   'P 1'
#
loop_
_entity.id
_entity.type
_entity.pdbx_description
1 polymer ?
#
loop_
_entity_poly.entity_id
_entity_poly.type
_entity_poly.pdbx_seq_one_letter_code
_entity_poly.pdbx_strand_id
1 'polypeptide(L)' 'MSSAGMTIWRDREGQPIGCVEKLRVLRENEAEVRQVMQDAFEDALLMGVAPEEMRSVLEQMVAALREPGS' A
#
# COMPACT_ATOMS: atom_id res chain seq x y z
N MET A 1 -8.27 1.81 -16.40
CA MET A 1 -8.28 1.85 -15.85
C MET A 1 -8.52 2.10 -15.04
N SER A 2 -8.53 1.95 -14.54
CA SER A 2 -8.74 2.06 -13.80
C SER A 2 -8.89 2.42 -13.08
N SER A 3 -9.22 2.36 -13.03
CA SER A 3 -9.40 2.75 -12.24
C SER A 3 -9.14 2.69 -11.35
N ALA A 4 -8.62 2.46 -11.56
CA ALA A 4 -8.18 2.20 -10.39
C ALA A 4 -8.84 3.00 -9.47
N GLY A 5 -9.80 2.78 -9.26
CA GLY A 5 -10.60 3.51 -8.47
C GLY A 5 -9.91 4.06 -7.26
N MET A 6 -10.46 5.00 -6.68
CA MET A 6 -9.95 5.56 -5.44
C MET A 6 -10.24 4.58 -4.32
N THR A 7 -9.26 4.40 -3.46
CA THR A 7 -9.43 3.62 -2.26
C THR A 7 -10.48 4.27 -1.38
N ILE A 8 -11.39 3.47 -0.87
CA ILE A 8 -12.36 3.94 0.13
C ILE A 8 -11.80 3.57 1.49
N TRP A 9 -11.47 4.59 2.28
CA TRP A 9 -10.89 4.40 3.62
C TRP A 9 -12.02 4.28 4.63
N ARG A 10 -12.01 3.21 5.41
CA ARG A 10 -13.05 2.94 6.39
C ARG A 10 -12.48 2.91 7.79
N ASP A 11 -13.28 3.37 8.75
CA ASP A 11 -12.88 3.32 10.15
C ASP A 11 -13.15 1.92 10.72
N ARG A 12 -12.93 1.77 12.02
CA ARG A 12 -13.07 0.47 12.68
C ARG A 12 -14.51 -0.05 12.70
N GLU A 13 -15.49 0.85 12.56
CA GLU A 13 -16.89 0.47 12.47
C GLU A 13 -17.34 0.22 11.04
N GLY A 14 -16.41 0.32 10.08
CA GLY A 14 -16.74 0.09 8.69
C GLY A 14 -17.31 1.29 7.96
N GLN A 15 -17.33 2.45 8.60
CA GLN A 15 -17.87 3.65 7.99
C GLN A 15 -16.80 4.39 7.20
N PRO A 16 -17.15 4.98 6.05
CA PRO A 16 -16.15 5.74 5.29
C PRO A 16 -15.63 6.93 6.10
N ILE A 17 -14.32 7.14 5.99
CA ILE A 17 -13.70 8.32 6.58
C ILE A 17 -14.14 9.54 5.77
N GLY A 18 -14.72 10.53 6.43
CA GLY A 18 -15.20 11.74 5.77
C GLY A 18 -14.36 12.98 6.01
N CYS A 19 -13.39 12.91 6.92
CA CYS A 19 -12.56 14.06 7.25
C CYS A 19 -11.61 14.38 6.10
N VAL A 20 -11.72 15.57 5.54
CA VAL A 20 -10.94 15.98 4.36
C VAL A 20 -9.45 15.92 4.65
N GLU A 21 -9.01 16.38 5.83
CA GLU A 21 -7.60 16.37 6.17
C GLU A 21 -7.06 14.96 6.30
N LYS A 22 -7.81 14.06 6.93
CA LYS A 22 -7.38 12.68 7.03
C LYS A 22 -7.29 12.04 5.67
N LEU A 23 -8.27 12.29 4.81
CA LEU A 23 -8.27 11.72 3.47
C LEU A 23 -7.08 12.21 2.66
N ARG A 24 -6.71 13.48 2.81
CA ARG A 24 -5.56 14.02 2.11
C ARG A 24 -4.28 13.27 2.50
N VAL A 25 -4.07 13.10 3.81
CA VAL A 25 -2.89 12.40 4.30
C VAL A 25 -2.88 10.95 3.84
N LEU A 26 -4.02 10.27 3.94
CA LEU A 26 -4.12 8.86 3.55
C LEU A 26 -3.82 8.69 2.06
N ARG A 27 -4.35 9.59 1.22
CA ARG A 27 -4.14 9.51 -0.22
C ARG A 27 -2.71 9.81 -0.60
N GLU A 28 -2.07 10.77 0.07
CA GLU A 28 -0.67 11.07 -0.19
C GLU A 28 0.21 9.91 0.21
N ASN A 29 -0.07 9.31 1.37
CA ASN A 29 0.69 8.16 1.83
C ASN A 29 0.51 6.97 0.88
N GLU A 30 -0.72 6.73 0.45
CA GLU A 30 -0.99 5.63 -0.47
C GLU A 30 -0.20 5.79 -1.78
N ALA A 31 -0.17 7.00 -2.31
CA ALA A 31 0.55 7.26 -3.56
C ALA A 31 2.05 7.01 -3.38
N GLU A 32 2.61 7.43 -2.24
CA GLU A 32 4.02 7.22 -1.97
C GLU A 32 4.36 5.74 -1.83
N VAL A 33 3.55 5.02 -1.04
CA VAL A 33 3.77 3.58 -0.83
C VAL A 33 3.66 2.83 -2.16
N ARG A 34 2.65 3.17 -2.94
CA ARG A 34 2.44 2.54 -4.23
C ARG A 34 3.65 2.73 -5.14
N GLN A 35 4.20 3.95 -5.18
CA GLN A 35 5.34 4.24 -6.03
C GLN A 35 6.59 3.50 -5.56
N VAL A 36 6.85 3.50 -4.25
CA VAL A 36 8.03 2.82 -3.71
C VAL A 36 7.93 1.32 -3.96
N MET A 37 6.74 0.74 -3.78
CA MET A 37 6.56 -0.69 -4.01
C MET A 37 6.76 -1.04 -5.49
N GLN A 38 6.23 -0.20 -6.39
CA GLN A 38 6.39 -0.45 -7.81
C GLN A 38 7.85 -0.37 -8.22
N ASP A 39 8.56 0.65 -7.72
CA ASP A 39 9.99 0.79 -8.04
C ASP A 39 10.79 -0.39 -7.51
N ALA A 40 10.52 -0.82 -6.28
CA ALA A 40 11.24 -1.95 -5.70
C ALA A 40 10.96 -3.24 -6.47
N PHE A 41 9.71 -3.41 -6.90
CA PHE A 41 9.32 -4.58 -7.68
C PHE A 41 10.09 -4.61 -9.00
N GLU A 42 10.11 -3.49 -9.71
CA GLU A 42 10.82 -3.41 -10.99
C GLU A 42 12.31 -3.64 -10.82
N ASP A 43 12.91 -3.04 -9.79
CA ASP A 43 14.32 -3.22 -9.51
C ASP A 43 14.66 -4.68 -9.26
N ALA A 44 13.82 -5.36 -8.49
CA ALA A 44 14.04 -6.78 -8.18
C ALA A 44 14.04 -7.62 -9.46
N LEU A 45 13.08 -7.35 -10.36
CA LEU A 45 13.02 -8.07 -11.63
C LEU A 45 14.27 -7.83 -12.48
N LEU A 46 14.76 -6.59 -12.49
CA LEU A 46 15.98 -6.28 -13.22
C LEU A 46 17.19 -7.00 -12.66
N MET A 47 17.18 -7.30 -11.35
CA MET A 47 18.25 -8.03 -10.70
C MET A 47 18.11 -9.54 -10.80
N GLY A 48 17.03 -10.01 -11.44
CA GLY A 48 16.84 -11.44 -11.67
C GLY A 48 15.92 -12.14 -10.68
N VAL A 49 15.24 -11.39 -9.82
CA VAL A 49 14.28 -11.99 -8.90
C VAL A 49 13.00 -12.31 -9.66
N ALA A 50 12.46 -13.51 -9.45
CA ALA A 50 11.20 -13.89 -10.09
C ALA A 50 10.06 -13.02 -9.57
N PRO A 51 9.09 -12.66 -10.42
CA PRO A 51 7.97 -11.80 -9.97
C PRO A 51 7.23 -12.35 -8.76
N GLU A 52 6.97 -13.66 -8.72
CA GLU A 52 6.25 -14.27 -7.60
C GLU A 52 7.05 -14.15 -6.31
N GLU A 53 8.38 -14.27 -6.41
CA GLU A 53 9.23 -14.16 -5.24
C GLU A 53 9.19 -12.75 -4.67
N MET A 54 9.25 -11.74 -5.53
CA MET A 54 9.19 -10.36 -5.05
C MET A 54 7.82 -10.04 -4.47
N ARG A 55 6.74 -10.56 -5.06
CA ARG A 55 5.41 -10.37 -4.48
C ARG A 55 5.33 -11.00 -3.09
N SER A 56 5.92 -12.18 -2.93
CA SER A 56 5.95 -12.84 -1.63
C SER A 56 6.69 -12.00 -0.59
N VAL A 57 7.82 -11.41 -0.98
CA VAL A 57 8.57 -10.54 -0.07
C VAL A 57 7.72 -9.36 0.38
N LEU A 58 7.02 -8.72 -0.56
CA LEU A 58 6.17 -7.57 -0.21
C LEU A 58 5.00 -8.00 0.69
N GLU A 59 4.43 -9.18 0.42
CA GLU A 59 3.35 -9.71 1.26
C GLU A 59 3.84 -9.98 2.67
N GLN A 60 5.07 -10.49 2.82
CA GLN A 60 5.66 -10.72 4.13
C GLN A 60 5.85 -9.41 4.88
N MET A 61 6.24 -8.36 4.19
CA MET A 61 6.37 -7.04 4.81
C MET A 61 5.04 -6.55 5.35
N VAL A 62 3.98 -6.71 4.55
CA VAL A 62 2.64 -6.33 4.99
C VAL A 62 2.24 -7.12 6.24
N ALA A 63 2.51 -8.43 6.23
CA ALA A 63 2.12 -9.29 7.35
C ALA A 63 2.89 -8.95 8.62
N ALA A 64 4.07 -8.33 8.50
CA ALA A 64 4.90 -7.98 9.64
C ALA A 64 4.57 -6.63 10.26
N LEU A 65 3.65 -5.89 9.68
CA LEU A 65 3.26 -4.58 10.22
C LEU A 65 2.62 -4.75 11.60
N ARG A 66 2.92 -3.83 12.49
CA ARG A 66 2.45 -3.90 13.86
C ARG A 66 1.61 -2.67 14.20
N GLU A 67 0.59 -2.88 15.02
CA GLU A 67 -0.20 -1.78 15.53
C GLU A 67 0.57 -1.10 16.65
N PRO A 68 0.66 0.25 16.63
CA PRO A 68 1.38 0.95 17.70
C PRO A 68 0.64 0.80 19.02
N GLY A 69 1.41 0.69 20.11
CA GLY A 69 0.84 0.63 21.44
C GLY A 69 0.24 -0.70 21.82
N SER A 70 0.41 -1.71 21.00
CA SER A 70 -0.13 -3.06 21.30
C SER A 70 0.87 -3.91 22.01
#